data_2cca9633cc36cd6253de5d0326a2035e
#
_entry.id   2cca9633cc36cd6253de5d0326a2035e
#
_cell.length_a   1.000
_cell.length_b   1.000
_cell.length_c   1.000
_cell.angle_alpha   90.00
_cell.angle_beta   90.00
_cell.angle_gamma   90.00
#
_symmetry.space_group_name_H-M   'P 1'
#
loop_
_entity.id
_entity.type
_entity.pdbx_description
1 polymer ?
#
loop_
_entity_poly.entity_id
_entity_poly.type
_entity_poly.pdbx_seq_one_letter_code
_entity_poly.pdbx_strand_id
1 'polypeptide(L)'
;LTPYYYYQDGTRTAYVRVGNESVECNSQQLLSLVLKGTHMTWDSLPTQADASKHSFIILANTFREQTHQEWNDKYLESFGLVTPEGKLTNAGLLFVDNCTVFQSRIFCTRWTGLYKDDAISSVEHRANLVLLLKYGMDFIKNYTMSGWVKMPNYRLNLPDYSDRAIFEGLVNHLIHRDYTVMGGEVHIDIYDDRVELVSPGAMLDGTQIQDRDIYKVPSMRRNP
;
A
#
# COMPACT_ATOMS: atom_id res chain seq x y z
N LEU A 1 10.65 -17.46 -20.64
CA LEU A 1 10.19 -16.07 -20.51
C LEU A 1 8.67 -16.03 -20.51
N THR A 2 8.05 -15.61 -19.44
CA THR A 2 6.62 -15.28 -19.39
C THR A 2 6.43 -13.80 -19.74
N PRO A 3 5.36 -13.40 -20.45
CA PRO A 3 4.28 -14.25 -20.95
C PRO A 3 4.65 -15.02 -22.21
N TYR A 4 4.00 -16.16 -22.41
CA TYR A 4 4.00 -16.85 -23.70
C TYR A 4 2.91 -16.26 -24.58
N TYR A 5 3.25 -15.96 -25.84
CA TYR A 5 2.32 -15.43 -26.81
C TYR A 5 1.92 -16.51 -27.81
N TYR A 6 0.64 -16.59 -28.09
CA TYR A 6 0.13 -17.33 -29.21
C TYR A 6 0.03 -16.41 -30.44
N TYR A 7 0.49 -16.90 -31.59
CA TYR A 7 0.43 -16.18 -32.84
C TYR A 7 -0.68 -16.75 -33.71
N GLN A 8 -1.66 -15.93 -34.06
CA GLN A 8 -2.70 -16.27 -35.01
C GLN A 8 -2.99 -15.04 -35.87
N ASP A 9 -3.01 -15.21 -37.18
CA ASP A 9 -3.35 -14.20 -38.19
C ASP A 9 -2.60 -12.86 -38.01
N GLY A 10 -1.31 -12.93 -37.68
CA GLY A 10 -0.49 -11.75 -37.43
C GLY A 10 -0.66 -11.06 -36.08
N THR A 11 -1.57 -11.57 -35.25
CA THR A 11 -1.84 -11.02 -33.91
C THR A 11 -1.13 -11.83 -32.82
N ARG A 12 -0.54 -11.13 -31.85
CA ARG A 12 0.05 -11.73 -30.66
C ARG A 12 -0.96 -11.68 -29.52
N THR A 13 -1.35 -12.82 -28.99
CA THR A 13 -2.28 -12.89 -27.86
C THR A 13 -1.67 -13.71 -26.74
N ALA A 14 -1.72 -13.17 -25.51
CA ALA A 14 -1.37 -13.91 -24.31
C ALA A 14 -2.63 -14.43 -23.62
N TYR A 15 -2.53 -15.62 -23.04
CA TYR A 15 -3.65 -16.27 -22.34
C TYR A 15 -3.32 -16.55 -20.90
N VAL A 16 -4.32 -16.45 -20.04
CA VAL A 16 -4.27 -16.90 -18.65
C VAL A 16 -5.28 -18.00 -18.40
N ARG A 17 -4.99 -18.87 -17.44
CA ARG A 17 -5.91 -19.91 -17.02
C ARG A 17 -6.89 -19.34 -15.98
N VAL A 18 -8.18 -19.43 -16.30
CA VAL A 18 -9.25 -19.05 -15.38
C VAL A 18 -10.12 -20.29 -15.17
N GLY A 19 -9.96 -20.96 -14.03
CA GLY A 19 -10.57 -22.27 -13.80
C GLY A 19 -10.10 -23.30 -14.84
N ASN A 20 -11.04 -23.85 -15.61
CA ASN A 20 -10.76 -24.85 -16.65
C ASN A 20 -10.57 -24.25 -18.05
N GLU A 21 -10.66 -22.94 -18.23
CA GLU A 21 -10.59 -22.27 -19.52
C GLU A 21 -9.32 -21.45 -19.68
N SER A 22 -8.86 -21.30 -20.92
CA SER A 22 -7.80 -20.36 -21.29
C SER A 22 -8.45 -19.12 -21.87
N VAL A 23 -8.31 -18.00 -21.17
CA VAL A 23 -8.93 -16.72 -21.52
C VAL A 23 -7.86 -15.74 -21.96
N GLU A 24 -8.15 -14.90 -22.94
CA GLU A 24 -7.25 -13.86 -23.40
C GLU A 24 -6.96 -12.87 -22.25
N CYS A 25 -5.68 -12.53 -22.10
CA CYS A 25 -5.24 -11.58 -21.06
C CYS A 25 -5.76 -10.19 -21.34
N ASN A 26 -6.38 -9.56 -20.34
CA ASN A 26 -6.52 -8.11 -20.35
C ASN A 26 -5.16 -7.43 -20.09
N SER A 27 -5.09 -6.10 -20.28
CA SER A 27 -3.84 -5.32 -20.13
C SER A 27 -3.22 -5.45 -18.74
N GLN A 28 -4.01 -5.54 -17.69
CA GLN A 28 -3.53 -5.69 -16.31
C GLN A 28 -2.95 -7.08 -16.06
N GLN A 29 -3.62 -8.13 -16.53
CA GLN A 29 -3.12 -9.50 -16.46
C GLN A 29 -1.83 -9.66 -17.25
N LEU A 30 -1.74 -9.05 -18.45
CA LEU A 30 -0.53 -9.05 -19.26
C LEU A 30 0.63 -8.36 -18.54
N LEU A 31 0.42 -7.20 -17.94
CA LEU A 31 1.42 -6.51 -17.13
C LEU A 31 1.91 -7.39 -15.98
N SER A 32 0.99 -8.01 -15.25
CA SER A 32 1.33 -8.93 -14.15
C SER A 32 2.18 -10.12 -14.61
N LEU A 33 1.87 -10.70 -15.78
CA LEU A 33 2.67 -11.78 -16.36
C LEU A 33 4.07 -11.32 -16.78
N VAL A 34 4.19 -10.12 -17.34
CA VAL A 34 5.49 -9.54 -17.73
C VAL A 34 6.36 -9.32 -16.50
N LEU A 35 5.82 -8.68 -15.47
CA LEU A 35 6.53 -8.44 -14.20
C LEU A 35 6.98 -9.76 -13.56
N LYS A 36 6.10 -10.75 -13.50
CA LYS A 36 6.43 -12.08 -12.98
C LYS A 36 7.53 -12.76 -13.80
N GLY A 37 7.51 -12.61 -15.12
CA GLY A 37 8.50 -13.20 -16.01
C GLY A 37 9.87 -12.53 -15.96
N THR A 38 9.93 -11.27 -15.59
CA THR A 38 11.17 -10.50 -15.40
C THR A 38 11.68 -10.51 -13.96
N HIS A 39 10.95 -11.16 -13.05
CA HIS A 39 11.21 -11.12 -11.60
C HIS A 39 11.26 -9.70 -11.05
N MET A 40 10.48 -8.79 -11.62
CA MET A 40 10.35 -7.40 -11.17
C MET A 40 9.00 -7.19 -10.51
N THR A 41 8.95 -6.24 -9.59
CA THR A 41 7.70 -5.76 -8.97
C THR A 41 7.38 -4.37 -9.50
N TRP A 42 6.14 -3.92 -9.39
CA TRP A 42 5.74 -2.61 -9.90
C TRP A 42 6.54 -1.46 -9.28
N ASP A 43 6.82 -1.54 -8.00
CA ASP A 43 7.57 -0.55 -7.22
C ASP A 43 9.02 -0.41 -7.70
N SER A 44 9.66 -1.50 -8.16
CA SER A 44 11.04 -1.51 -8.63
C SER A 44 11.23 -0.97 -10.06
N LEU A 45 10.13 -0.77 -10.82
CA LEU A 45 10.22 -0.29 -12.19
C LEU A 45 10.78 1.14 -12.25
N PRO A 46 11.82 1.41 -13.08
CA PRO A 46 12.34 2.75 -13.28
C PRO A 46 11.34 3.64 -14.01
N THR A 47 11.34 4.90 -13.66
CA THR A 47 10.54 5.95 -14.32
C THR A 47 11.43 6.86 -15.17
N GLN A 48 10.83 7.85 -15.84
CA GLN A 48 11.58 8.88 -16.56
C GLN A 48 12.00 10.06 -15.68
N ALA A 49 11.56 10.08 -14.39
CA ALA A 49 11.82 11.20 -13.50
C ALA A 49 13.25 11.15 -12.95
N ASP A 50 13.96 12.29 -13.02
CA ASP A 50 15.29 12.43 -12.44
C ASP A 50 15.18 12.65 -10.93
N ALA A 51 15.89 11.85 -10.13
CA ALA A 51 15.88 12.00 -8.67
C ALA A 51 16.34 13.37 -8.20
N SER A 52 17.30 14.01 -8.91
CA SER A 52 17.82 15.32 -8.58
C SER A 52 16.79 16.47 -8.67
N LYS A 53 15.66 16.24 -9.31
CA LYS A 53 14.56 17.21 -9.43
C LYS A 53 13.50 17.06 -8.33
N HIS A 54 13.69 16.12 -7.42
CA HIS A 54 12.74 15.78 -6.37
C HIS A 54 13.39 15.85 -5.00
N SER A 55 12.60 16.06 -3.98
CA SER A 55 13.04 16.11 -2.58
C SER A 55 12.42 14.98 -1.76
N PHE A 56 13.16 14.55 -0.72
CA PHE A 56 12.78 13.48 0.21
C PHE A 56 12.92 13.97 1.67
N ILE A 57 12.61 15.26 1.92
CA ILE A 57 12.77 15.88 3.23
C ILE A 57 11.92 15.18 4.29
N ILE A 58 10.67 14.86 3.94
CA ILE A 58 9.73 14.19 4.84
C ILE A 58 10.26 12.80 5.21
N LEU A 59 10.70 12.02 4.22
CA LEU A 59 11.29 10.71 4.44
C LEU A 59 12.56 10.80 5.30
N ALA A 60 13.48 11.72 4.97
CA ALA A 60 14.72 11.90 5.70
C ALA A 60 14.49 12.31 7.17
N ASN A 61 13.54 13.20 7.43
CA ASN A 61 13.18 13.59 8.79
C ASN A 61 12.56 12.44 9.57
N THR A 62 11.61 11.71 8.95
CA THR A 62 11.01 10.52 9.56
C THR A 62 12.06 9.46 9.87
N PHE A 63 13.00 9.23 8.95
CA PHE A 63 14.10 8.29 9.18
C PHE A 63 14.93 8.68 10.41
N ARG A 64 15.35 9.96 10.54
CA ARG A 64 16.10 10.45 11.69
C ARG A 64 15.32 10.30 13.00
N GLU A 65 14.03 10.66 12.99
CA GLU A 65 13.17 10.56 14.17
C GLU A 65 12.99 9.11 14.64
N GLN A 66 12.86 8.16 13.72
CA GLN A 66 12.59 6.77 14.05
C GLN A 66 13.84 5.95 14.35
N THR A 67 14.95 6.24 13.67
CA THR A 67 16.18 5.46 13.79
C THR A 67 17.24 6.12 14.66
N HIS A 68 17.10 7.42 14.95
CA HIS A 68 18.12 8.25 15.60
C HIS A 68 19.47 8.28 14.85
N GLN A 69 19.44 8.05 13.53
CA GLN A 69 20.59 8.07 12.63
C GLN A 69 20.52 9.23 11.67
N GLU A 70 21.68 9.74 11.23
CA GLU A 70 21.74 10.76 10.20
C GLU A 70 21.31 10.20 8.83
N TRP A 71 20.54 10.99 8.09
CA TRP A 71 20.16 10.64 6.73
C TRP A 71 21.36 10.71 5.78
N ASN A 72 21.44 9.76 4.86
CA ASN A 72 22.39 9.78 3.76
C ASN A 72 21.68 9.44 2.46
N ASP A 73 21.90 10.23 1.40
CA ASP A 73 21.23 10.04 0.11
C ASP A 73 21.54 8.68 -0.54
N LYS A 74 22.60 8.00 -0.15
CA LYS A 74 22.88 6.60 -0.53
C LYS A 74 21.76 5.63 -0.10
N TYR A 75 21.00 5.99 0.92
CA TYR A 75 19.83 5.19 1.33
C TYR A 75 18.76 5.14 0.25
N LEU A 76 18.64 6.16 -0.62
CA LEU A 76 17.70 6.16 -1.72
C LEU A 76 17.94 4.99 -2.69
N GLU A 77 19.20 4.70 -3.02
CA GLU A 77 19.56 3.52 -3.83
C GLU A 77 19.36 2.22 -3.04
N SER A 78 19.82 2.16 -1.80
CA SER A 78 19.72 0.95 -0.99
C SER A 78 18.28 0.53 -0.67
N PHE A 79 17.36 1.51 -0.62
CA PHE A 79 15.91 1.27 -0.47
C PHE A 79 15.21 1.04 -1.81
N GLY A 80 15.93 1.05 -2.93
CA GLY A 80 15.34 0.87 -4.25
C GLY A 80 14.46 2.03 -4.73
N LEU A 81 14.61 3.23 -4.14
CA LEU A 81 13.84 4.42 -4.53
C LEU A 81 14.43 5.13 -5.75
N VAL A 82 15.74 4.98 -5.96
CA VAL A 82 16.51 5.56 -7.06
C VAL A 82 17.34 4.47 -7.71
N THR A 83 17.41 4.48 -9.05
CA THR A 83 18.28 3.59 -9.82
C THR A 83 19.73 4.10 -9.82
N PRO A 84 20.74 3.24 -10.14
CA PRO A 84 22.12 3.67 -10.26
C PRO A 84 22.34 4.82 -11.27
N GLU A 85 21.44 4.94 -12.27
CA GLU A 85 21.46 5.99 -13.28
C GLU A 85 20.81 7.30 -12.80
N GLY A 86 20.38 7.37 -11.53
CA GLY A 86 19.76 8.55 -10.93
C GLY A 86 18.30 8.77 -11.31
N LYS A 87 17.60 7.74 -11.78
CA LYS A 87 16.16 7.81 -12.05
C LYS A 87 15.36 7.33 -10.85
N LEU A 88 14.20 7.95 -10.62
CA LEU A 88 13.26 7.44 -9.63
C LEU A 88 12.66 6.12 -10.10
N THR A 89 12.48 5.20 -9.16
CA THR A 89 11.59 4.05 -9.34
C THR A 89 10.14 4.47 -9.06
N ASN A 90 9.17 3.59 -9.33
CA ASN A 90 7.79 3.84 -8.90
C ASN A 90 7.68 3.96 -7.36
N ALA A 91 8.47 3.16 -6.61
CA ALA A 91 8.58 3.37 -5.16
C ALA A 91 9.12 4.76 -4.84
N GLY A 92 10.19 5.20 -5.53
CA GLY A 92 10.74 6.55 -5.36
C GLY A 92 9.69 7.64 -5.52
N LEU A 93 8.84 7.55 -6.56
CA LEU A 93 7.75 8.51 -6.77
C LEU A 93 6.70 8.54 -5.64
N LEU A 94 6.50 7.43 -4.94
CA LEU A 94 5.59 7.35 -3.79
C LEU A 94 6.16 8.01 -2.52
N PHE A 95 7.48 8.18 -2.44
CA PHE A 95 8.15 8.75 -1.27
C PHE A 95 8.65 10.20 -1.45
N VAL A 96 8.63 10.76 -2.68
CA VAL A 96 8.98 12.18 -2.87
C VAL A 96 8.01 13.10 -2.11
N ASP A 97 8.51 14.25 -1.65
CA ASP A 97 7.71 15.18 -0.86
C ASP A 97 6.46 15.66 -1.61
N ASN A 98 6.58 15.92 -2.91
CA ASN A 98 5.46 16.29 -3.77
C ASN A 98 5.05 15.10 -4.65
N CYS A 99 4.47 14.07 -4.02
CA CYS A 99 4.01 12.87 -4.70
C CYS A 99 2.83 13.18 -5.64
N THR A 100 2.97 12.84 -6.92
CA THR A 100 1.95 13.04 -7.95
C THR A 100 1.31 11.73 -8.42
N VAL A 101 1.68 10.60 -7.81
CA VAL A 101 1.11 9.30 -8.16
C VAL A 101 -0.37 9.28 -7.79
N PHE A 102 -1.23 9.07 -8.79
CA PHE A 102 -2.69 9.12 -8.62
C PHE A 102 -3.21 8.15 -7.55
N GLN A 103 -2.61 6.96 -7.46
CA GLN A 103 -2.99 5.94 -6.49
C GLN A 103 -2.50 6.25 -5.06
N SER A 104 -1.63 7.26 -4.88
CA SER A 104 -1.11 7.64 -3.55
C SER A 104 -2.12 8.49 -2.80
N ARG A 105 -3.21 7.85 -2.39
CA ARG A 105 -4.33 8.47 -1.66
C ARG A 105 -5.04 7.47 -0.76
N ILE A 106 -5.70 7.99 0.28
CA ILE A 106 -6.55 7.25 1.20
C ILE A 106 -7.87 7.96 1.39
N PHE A 107 -8.92 7.19 1.56
CA PHE A 107 -10.26 7.65 1.94
C PHE A 107 -10.52 7.20 3.37
N CYS A 108 -10.78 8.14 4.25
CA CYS A 108 -11.02 7.88 5.66
C CYS A 108 -12.45 8.27 5.98
N THR A 109 -13.27 7.33 6.45
CA THR A 109 -14.68 7.58 6.77
C THR A 109 -15.03 7.02 8.13
N ARG A 110 -15.68 7.84 8.97
CA ARG A 110 -16.31 7.42 10.20
C ARG A 110 -17.81 7.31 9.97
N TRP A 111 -18.32 6.10 10.00
CA TRP A 111 -19.72 5.78 9.81
C TRP A 111 -20.51 5.83 11.10
N THR A 112 -21.81 6.09 11.03
CA THR A 112 -22.74 5.94 12.16
C THR A 112 -23.21 4.49 12.22
N GLY A 113 -23.09 3.87 13.39
CA GLY A 113 -23.56 2.48 13.58
C GLY A 113 -22.62 1.44 12.95
N LEU A 114 -23.22 0.39 12.39
CA LEU A 114 -22.50 -0.82 11.97
C LEU A 114 -22.38 -0.95 10.43
N TYR A 115 -23.01 -0.06 9.67
CA TYR A 115 -23.11 -0.13 8.21
C TYR A 115 -22.69 1.18 7.55
N LYS A 116 -22.50 1.15 6.22
CA LYS A 116 -22.15 2.32 5.39
C LYS A 116 -23.40 3.13 5.01
N ASP A 117 -24.15 3.59 6.01
CA ASP A 117 -25.36 4.38 5.79
C ASP A 117 -25.04 5.88 5.86
N ASP A 118 -24.87 6.42 7.07
CA ASP A 118 -24.58 7.83 7.30
C ASP A 118 -23.14 8.02 7.83
N ALA A 119 -22.42 8.96 7.23
CA ALA A 119 -21.06 9.30 7.63
C ALA A 119 -21.04 10.47 8.62
N ILE A 120 -20.35 10.32 9.75
CA ILE A 120 -20.06 11.39 10.71
C ILE A 120 -18.97 12.30 10.13
N SER A 121 -17.98 11.70 9.48
CA SER A 121 -16.85 12.40 8.86
C SER A 121 -16.31 11.59 7.69
N SER A 122 -15.94 12.28 6.61
CA SER A 122 -15.28 11.66 5.47
C SER A 122 -14.24 12.62 4.93
N VAL A 123 -13.02 12.13 4.70
CA VAL A 123 -11.89 12.92 4.19
C VAL A 123 -11.05 12.09 3.23
N GLU A 124 -10.61 12.72 2.13
CA GLU A 124 -9.60 12.19 1.23
C GLU A 124 -8.27 12.86 1.50
N HIS A 125 -7.21 12.07 1.61
CA HIS A 125 -5.83 12.56 1.66
C HIS A 125 -5.06 12.06 0.46
N ARG A 126 -4.31 12.99 -0.19
CA ARG A 126 -3.36 12.71 -1.27
C ARG A 126 -2.00 13.22 -0.86
N ALA A 127 -1.03 12.35 -0.75
CA ALA A 127 0.31 12.69 -0.31
C ALA A 127 1.29 11.55 -0.62
N ASN A 128 2.55 11.70 -0.23
CA ASN A 128 3.49 10.59 -0.18
C ASN A 128 3.10 9.57 0.91
N LEU A 129 3.66 8.36 0.83
CA LEU A 129 3.27 7.26 1.72
C LEU A 129 3.52 7.56 3.20
N VAL A 130 4.55 8.32 3.54
CA VAL A 130 4.87 8.69 4.93
C VAL A 130 3.75 9.54 5.53
N LEU A 131 3.28 10.54 4.79
CA LEU A 131 2.17 11.39 5.23
C LEU A 131 0.84 10.64 5.23
N LEU A 132 0.59 9.77 4.23
CA LEU A 132 -0.64 8.96 4.22
C LEU A 132 -0.72 8.04 5.44
N LEU A 133 0.41 7.41 5.81
CA LEU A 133 0.49 6.60 7.02
C LEU A 133 0.15 7.43 8.27
N LYS A 134 0.74 8.63 8.39
CA LYS A 134 0.46 9.55 9.50
C LYS A 134 -1.02 9.95 9.53
N TYR A 135 -1.59 10.38 8.40
CA TYR A 135 -3.00 10.79 8.33
C TYR A 135 -3.95 9.64 8.71
N GLY A 136 -3.66 8.42 8.22
CA GLY A 136 -4.43 7.23 8.59
C GLY A 136 -4.36 6.91 10.09
N MET A 137 -3.15 6.96 10.67
CA MET A 137 -2.95 6.79 12.12
C MET A 137 -3.72 7.84 12.93
N ASP A 138 -3.60 9.12 12.54
CA ASP A 138 -4.26 10.22 13.24
C ASP A 138 -5.79 10.11 13.13
N PHE A 139 -6.31 9.73 11.94
CA PHE A 139 -7.75 9.54 11.76
C PHE A 139 -8.28 8.41 12.64
N ILE A 140 -7.63 7.24 12.65
CA ILE A 140 -8.06 6.12 13.49
C ILE A 140 -8.01 6.54 14.97
N LYS A 141 -6.92 7.16 15.43
CA LYS A 141 -6.80 7.61 16.83
C LYS A 141 -7.87 8.63 17.24
N ASN A 142 -8.28 9.51 16.35
CA ASN A 142 -9.28 10.54 16.63
C ASN A 142 -10.69 9.96 16.78
N TYR A 143 -10.99 8.84 16.12
CA TYR A 143 -12.34 8.25 16.11
C TYR A 143 -12.45 6.92 16.86
N THR A 144 -11.34 6.31 17.27
CA THR A 144 -11.32 5.18 18.19
C THR A 144 -10.96 5.70 19.58
N MET A 145 -11.96 5.79 20.44
CA MET A 145 -11.79 6.35 21.78
C MET A 145 -10.94 5.42 22.64
N SER A 146 -9.93 5.98 23.26
CA SER A 146 -9.30 5.30 24.37
C SER A 146 -10.09 5.58 25.65
N GLY A 147 -10.65 4.54 26.24
CA GLY A 147 -11.05 4.58 27.63
C GLY A 147 -9.84 4.90 28.52
N TRP A 148 -10.07 5.24 29.75
CA TRP A 148 -8.98 5.40 30.73
C TRP A 148 -9.43 4.97 32.12
N VAL A 149 -8.47 4.51 32.91
CA VAL A 149 -8.67 4.15 34.32
C VAL A 149 -7.81 5.07 35.17
N LYS A 150 -8.42 5.59 36.21
CA LYS A 150 -7.72 6.41 37.24
C LYS A 150 -6.92 5.46 38.13
N MET A 151 -5.62 5.62 38.12
CA MET A 151 -4.72 4.98 39.07
C MET A 151 -4.38 5.95 40.22
N PRO A 152 -3.81 5.49 41.34
CA PRO A 152 -3.53 6.35 42.49
C PRO A 152 -2.73 7.61 42.16
N ASN A 153 -1.74 7.51 41.25
CA ASN A 153 -0.79 8.58 40.94
C ASN A 153 -0.77 8.97 39.47
N TYR A 154 -1.52 8.30 38.59
CA TYR A 154 -1.54 8.58 37.16
C TYR A 154 -2.83 8.09 36.51
N ARG A 155 -3.02 8.43 35.25
CA ARG A 155 -4.10 7.94 34.38
C ARG A 155 -3.55 6.87 33.44
N LEU A 156 -4.16 5.69 33.44
CA LEU A 156 -3.87 4.64 32.47
C LEU A 156 -4.87 4.75 31.31
N ASN A 157 -4.37 5.04 30.11
CA ASN A 157 -5.18 5.02 28.90
C ASN A 157 -5.37 3.57 28.42
N LEU A 158 -6.59 3.24 28.02
CA LEU A 158 -6.99 1.95 27.49
C LEU A 158 -7.47 2.16 26.05
N PRO A 159 -6.55 2.11 25.04
CA PRO A 159 -6.95 2.28 23.66
C PRO A 159 -7.74 1.06 23.16
N ASP A 160 -8.75 1.28 22.32
CA ASP A 160 -9.52 0.21 21.68
C ASP A 160 -8.63 -0.71 20.84
N TYR A 161 -7.61 -0.13 20.21
CA TYR A 161 -6.64 -0.85 19.37
C TYR A 161 -5.21 -0.50 19.80
N SER A 162 -4.29 -1.46 19.71
CA SER A 162 -2.87 -1.17 19.91
C SER A 162 -2.31 -0.35 18.74
N ASP A 163 -1.49 0.65 19.04
CA ASP A 163 -0.80 1.49 18.04
C ASP A 163 -0.03 0.64 17.02
N ARG A 164 0.59 -0.44 17.49
CA ARG A 164 1.34 -1.37 16.64
C ARG A 164 0.44 -2.09 15.64
N ALA A 165 -0.73 -2.58 16.06
CA ALA A 165 -1.66 -3.28 15.16
C ALA A 165 -2.18 -2.33 14.07
N ILE A 166 -2.55 -1.09 14.44
CA ILE A 166 -2.97 -0.05 13.50
C ILE A 166 -1.84 0.27 12.52
N PHE A 167 -0.63 0.51 13.02
CA PHE A 167 0.53 0.83 12.20
C PHE A 167 0.82 -0.28 11.18
N GLU A 168 0.94 -1.53 11.63
CA GLU A 168 1.21 -2.67 10.74
C GLU A 168 0.08 -2.88 9.73
N GLY A 169 -1.18 -2.72 10.15
CA GLY A 169 -2.34 -2.79 9.26
C GLY A 169 -2.27 -1.72 8.17
N LEU A 170 -2.01 -0.47 8.51
CA LEU A 170 -1.89 0.63 7.55
C LEU A 170 -0.69 0.47 6.62
N VAL A 171 0.46 0.07 7.13
CA VAL A 171 1.65 -0.21 6.32
C VAL A 171 1.32 -1.29 5.27
N ASN A 172 0.69 -2.39 5.69
CA ASN A 172 0.29 -3.45 4.77
C ASN A 172 -0.67 -2.95 3.68
N HIS A 173 -1.63 -2.10 4.02
CA HIS A 173 -2.62 -1.57 3.07
C HIS A 173 -2.04 -0.54 2.12
N LEU A 174 -1.09 0.28 2.56
CA LEU A 174 -0.45 1.30 1.74
C LEU A 174 0.65 0.71 0.84
N ILE A 175 1.53 -0.13 1.38
CA ILE A 175 2.71 -0.63 0.68
C ILE A 175 2.36 -1.84 -0.19
N HIS A 176 1.61 -2.82 0.35
CA HIS A 176 1.36 -4.08 -0.35
C HIS A 176 0.08 -4.10 -1.18
N ARG A 177 -0.57 -2.94 -1.39
CA ARG A 177 -1.66 -2.80 -2.35
C ARG A 177 -1.21 -3.12 -3.78
N ASP A 178 -2.15 -3.42 -4.64
CA ASP A 178 -1.88 -3.55 -6.07
C ASP A 178 -1.94 -2.18 -6.77
N TYR A 179 -0.79 -1.60 -7.04
CA TYR A 179 -0.67 -0.32 -7.74
C TYR A 179 -1.00 -0.41 -9.23
N THR A 180 -1.12 -1.60 -9.79
CA THR A 180 -1.54 -1.79 -11.19
C THR A 180 -3.06 -1.70 -11.37
N VAL A 181 -3.82 -1.77 -10.27
CA VAL A 181 -5.28 -1.60 -10.29
C VAL A 181 -5.61 -0.12 -10.37
N MET A 182 -6.00 0.32 -11.58
CA MET A 182 -6.47 1.68 -11.82
C MET A 182 -7.87 1.85 -11.22
N GLY A 183 -8.07 2.96 -10.48
CA GLY A 183 -9.35 3.23 -9.82
C GLY A 183 -9.60 2.48 -8.51
N GLY A 184 -8.70 1.57 -8.12
CA GLY A 184 -8.75 0.96 -6.79
C GLY A 184 -8.23 1.94 -5.73
N GLU A 185 -8.91 2.03 -4.60
CA GLU A 185 -8.63 3.00 -3.54
C GLU A 185 -8.34 2.29 -2.22
N VAL A 186 -7.56 2.94 -1.35
CA VAL A 186 -7.37 2.50 0.03
C VAL A 186 -8.40 3.19 0.89
N HIS A 187 -9.20 2.42 1.62
CA HIS A 187 -10.21 2.93 2.52
C HIS A 187 -9.88 2.56 3.97
N ILE A 188 -10.12 3.51 4.85
CA ILE A 188 -10.13 3.37 6.30
C ILE A 188 -11.55 3.68 6.74
N ASP A 189 -12.32 2.64 7.04
CA ASP A 189 -13.70 2.74 7.47
C ASP A 189 -13.79 2.44 8.97
N ILE A 190 -14.33 3.37 9.75
CA ILE A 190 -14.50 3.22 11.20
C ILE A 190 -15.99 3.16 11.49
N TYR A 191 -16.42 2.09 12.17
CA TYR A 191 -17.77 1.85 12.64
C TYR A 191 -17.82 1.94 14.18
N ASP A 192 -18.98 1.75 14.76
CA ASP A 192 -19.12 1.77 16.21
C ASP A 192 -18.45 0.56 16.90
N ASP A 193 -18.28 -0.54 16.19
CA ASP A 193 -17.77 -1.81 16.69
C ASP A 193 -16.41 -2.24 16.10
N ARG A 194 -15.94 -1.61 15.01
CA ARG A 194 -14.73 -2.04 14.32
C ARG A 194 -14.08 -0.98 13.44
N VAL A 195 -12.83 -1.23 13.07
CA VAL A 195 -12.11 -0.55 11.99
C VAL A 195 -11.90 -1.53 10.85
N GLU A 196 -12.24 -1.13 9.64
CA GLU A 196 -11.96 -1.87 8.40
C GLU A 196 -10.89 -1.14 7.59
N LEU A 197 -9.87 -1.86 7.18
CA LEU A 197 -8.84 -1.40 6.26
C LEU A 197 -9.00 -2.16 4.94
N VAL A 198 -9.25 -1.44 3.86
CA VAL A 198 -9.51 -2.03 2.54
C VAL A 198 -8.49 -1.50 1.54
N SER A 199 -7.84 -2.38 0.80
CA SER A 199 -6.92 -2.01 -0.28
C SER A 199 -7.13 -2.88 -1.52
N PRO A 200 -6.87 -2.35 -2.73
CA PRO A 200 -6.99 -3.12 -3.96
C PRO A 200 -5.94 -4.23 -4.02
N GLY A 201 -6.34 -5.38 -4.53
CA GLY A 201 -5.47 -6.51 -4.81
C GLY A 201 -6.08 -7.83 -4.37
N ALA A 202 -5.67 -8.91 -5.05
CA ALA A 202 -5.98 -10.29 -4.67
C ALA A 202 -4.74 -10.95 -4.05
N MET A 203 -4.88 -12.15 -3.51
CA MET A 203 -3.72 -12.94 -3.08
C MET A 203 -2.79 -13.22 -4.27
N LEU A 204 -1.47 -13.10 -4.07
CA LEU A 204 -0.46 -13.22 -5.15
C LEU A 204 -0.49 -14.54 -5.89
N ASP A 205 -0.91 -15.59 -5.24
CA ASP A 205 -1.02 -16.94 -5.79
C ASP A 205 -2.42 -17.28 -6.32
N GLY A 206 -3.34 -16.29 -6.32
CA GLY A 206 -4.71 -16.45 -6.82
C GLY A 206 -5.64 -17.25 -5.91
N THR A 207 -5.19 -17.62 -4.71
CA THR A 207 -6.05 -18.32 -3.72
C THR A 207 -6.90 -17.32 -2.95
N GLN A 208 -7.92 -17.82 -2.26
CA GLN A 208 -8.71 -17.04 -1.33
C GLN A 208 -8.19 -17.26 0.10
N ILE A 209 -8.22 -16.21 0.93
CA ILE A 209 -7.74 -16.29 2.32
C ILE A 209 -8.58 -17.26 3.15
N GLN A 210 -9.85 -17.42 2.80
CA GLN A 210 -10.78 -18.36 3.46
C GLN A 210 -10.37 -19.82 3.32
N ASP A 211 -9.62 -20.14 2.26
CA ASP A 211 -9.15 -21.51 1.97
C ASP A 211 -7.83 -21.85 2.68
N ARG A 212 -7.34 -20.96 3.55
CA ARG A 212 -6.02 -21.06 4.17
C ARG A 212 -6.07 -21.06 5.69
N ASP A 213 -5.19 -21.81 6.28
CA ASP A 213 -4.81 -21.67 7.69
C ASP A 213 -3.85 -20.48 7.82
N ILE A 214 -4.39 -19.32 8.20
CA ILE A 214 -3.62 -18.05 8.32
C ILE A 214 -2.42 -18.14 9.27
N TYR A 215 -2.41 -19.12 10.18
CA TYR A 215 -1.30 -19.33 11.12
C TYR A 215 -0.14 -20.16 10.52
N LYS A 216 -0.37 -20.83 9.39
CA LYS A 216 0.62 -21.72 8.76
C LYS A 216 1.14 -21.22 7.42
N VAL A 217 0.50 -20.20 6.83
CA VAL A 217 0.90 -19.69 5.51
C VAL A 217 1.93 -18.58 5.69
N PRO A 218 3.09 -18.65 5.00
CA PRO A 218 4.06 -17.57 5.02
C PRO A 218 3.48 -16.31 4.38
N SER A 219 3.82 -15.17 4.94
CA SER A 219 3.46 -13.87 4.38
C SER A 219 4.10 -13.70 3.00
N MET A 220 3.29 -13.40 1.99
CA MET A 220 3.76 -13.02 0.66
C MET A 220 3.53 -11.52 0.45
N ARG A 221 4.59 -10.83 0.06
CA ARG A 221 4.55 -9.38 -0.16
C ARG A 221 4.52 -9.07 -1.65
N ARG A 222 3.66 -8.15 -2.06
CA ARG A 222 3.54 -7.73 -3.46
C ARG A 222 4.64 -6.75 -3.85
N ASN A 223 4.92 -5.83 -2.97
CA ASN A 223 5.98 -4.82 -3.10
C ASN A 223 6.91 -5.00 -1.90
N PRO A 224 8.00 -5.75 -2.04
CA PRO A 224 8.94 -5.98 -0.94
C PRO A 224 9.81 -4.76 -0.67
#